data_33db30be27248a38a144c6aece21e418
#
_entry.id   33db30be27248a38a144c6aece21e418
#
_cell.length_a   1.000
_cell.length_b   1.000
_cell.length_c   1.000
_cell.angle_alpha   90.00
_cell.angle_beta   90.00
_cell.angle_gamma   90.00
#
_symmetry.space_group_name_H-M   'P 1'
#
loop_
_entity.id
_entity.type
_entity.pdbx_description
1 polymer ?
#
loop_
_entity_poly.entity_id
_entity_poly.type
_entity_poly.pdbx_seq_one_letter_code
_entity_poly.pdbx_strand_id
1 'polypeptide(L)'
;MRIAIIGASSGIGAELVKQARAGGHHAVAVARRVESQAAADLTPIKGSILDPSIAKRAIEGADAVAWCVGVKTLGPAALRKVTIFSEGTQRIIEAMKGAGVKRLAVITGIGAGESRGHGGFLYDWIALPLIIGAIYADKNRQEALVKASGLDWTIIRPTLLTNGPQTGQYRVLTDLAGVQGGRISRADCADCLMRATTDGAWSRQAILITE
;
A
#
# COMPACT_ATOMS: atom_id res chain seq x y z
N MET A 1 9.12 8.75 -14.42
CA MET A 1 9.50 8.67 -13.00
C MET A 1 10.04 7.29 -12.69
N ARG A 2 10.91 7.20 -11.70
CA ARG A 2 11.38 5.95 -11.10
C ARG A 2 10.59 5.70 -9.79
N ILE A 3 9.78 4.66 -9.77
CA ILE A 3 8.83 4.39 -8.67
C ILE A 3 9.24 3.13 -7.91
N ALA A 4 9.55 3.25 -6.62
CA ALA A 4 9.79 2.11 -5.75
C ALA A 4 8.47 1.50 -5.28
N ILE A 5 8.18 0.27 -5.71
CA ILE A 5 6.95 -0.47 -5.42
C ILE A 5 7.26 -1.57 -4.41
N ILE A 6 6.85 -1.36 -3.15
CA ILE A 6 7.13 -2.28 -2.05
C ILE A 6 5.96 -3.26 -1.91
N GLY A 7 6.24 -4.56 -2.08
CA GLY A 7 5.22 -5.61 -2.12
C GLY A 7 4.76 -5.94 -3.55
N ALA A 8 5.66 -5.88 -4.51
CA ALA A 8 5.42 -5.95 -5.96
C ALA A 8 5.08 -7.35 -6.51
N SER A 9 5.16 -8.43 -5.70
CA SER A 9 5.07 -9.81 -6.24
C SER A 9 3.65 -10.29 -6.55
N SER A 10 2.62 -9.64 -6.04
CA SER A 10 1.22 -10.10 -6.23
C SER A 10 0.22 -8.99 -5.90
N GLY A 11 -1.05 -9.23 -6.25
CA GLY A 11 -2.15 -8.35 -5.91
C GLY A 11 -1.98 -6.93 -6.42
N ILE A 12 -2.28 -5.93 -5.60
CA ILE A 12 -2.21 -4.50 -5.97
C ILE A 12 -0.81 -4.13 -6.46
N GLY A 13 0.24 -4.63 -5.80
CA GLY A 13 1.62 -4.30 -6.17
C GLY A 13 2.00 -4.83 -7.55
N ALA A 14 1.56 -6.04 -7.92
CA ALA A 14 1.82 -6.58 -9.26
C ALA A 14 1.04 -5.81 -10.35
N GLU A 15 -0.22 -5.43 -10.06
CA GLU A 15 -0.99 -4.58 -10.98
C GLU A 15 -0.33 -3.20 -11.14
N LEU A 16 0.18 -2.61 -10.03
CA LEU A 16 0.88 -1.34 -10.08
C LEU A 16 2.17 -1.41 -10.92
N VAL A 17 2.93 -2.50 -10.83
CA VAL A 17 4.11 -2.69 -11.69
C VAL A 17 3.72 -2.68 -13.17
N LYS A 18 2.64 -3.38 -13.54
CA LYS A 18 2.15 -3.40 -14.92
C LYS A 18 1.73 -1.99 -15.38
N GLN A 19 0.95 -1.29 -14.57
CA GLN A 19 0.45 0.05 -14.89
C GLN A 19 1.59 1.08 -14.96
N ALA A 20 2.56 1.03 -14.04
CA ALA A 20 3.71 1.91 -14.05
C ALA A 20 4.51 1.77 -15.35
N ARG A 21 4.78 0.54 -15.78
CA ARG A 21 5.51 0.26 -17.02
C ARG A 21 4.70 0.70 -18.25
N ALA A 22 3.40 0.39 -18.28
CA ALA A 22 2.51 0.83 -19.36
C ALA A 22 2.41 2.35 -19.46
N GLY A 23 2.50 3.07 -18.33
CA GLY A 23 2.53 4.52 -18.24
C GLY A 23 3.91 5.15 -18.52
N GLY A 24 4.91 4.37 -18.97
CA GLY A 24 6.25 4.88 -19.28
C GLY A 24 7.11 5.20 -18.06
N HIS A 25 6.78 4.66 -16.89
CA HIS A 25 7.58 4.82 -15.68
C HIS A 25 8.52 3.64 -15.48
N HIS A 26 9.64 3.88 -14.80
CA HIS A 26 10.55 2.83 -14.38
C HIS A 26 10.12 2.27 -13.02
N ALA A 27 9.76 0.99 -12.96
CA ALA A 27 9.36 0.32 -11.73
C ALA A 27 10.56 -0.33 -11.02
N VAL A 28 10.77 0.00 -9.74
CA VAL A 28 11.66 -0.75 -8.84
C VAL A 28 10.80 -1.70 -8.03
N ALA A 29 10.72 -2.95 -8.44
CA ALA A 29 9.82 -3.95 -7.88
C ALA A 29 10.47 -4.68 -6.70
N VAL A 30 10.03 -4.40 -5.48
CA VAL A 30 10.60 -4.96 -4.24
C VAL A 30 9.68 -6.00 -3.63
N ALA A 31 10.16 -7.25 -3.50
CA ALA A 31 9.45 -8.31 -2.81
C ALA A 31 10.38 -9.47 -2.42
N ARG A 32 9.94 -10.30 -1.46
CA ARG A 32 10.66 -11.52 -1.05
C ARG A 32 10.76 -12.55 -2.18
N ARG A 33 9.80 -12.56 -3.09
CA ARG A 33 9.74 -13.41 -4.29
C ARG A 33 9.44 -12.51 -5.48
N VAL A 34 10.46 -12.08 -6.17
CA VAL A 34 10.35 -11.37 -7.45
C VAL A 34 10.90 -12.31 -8.49
N GLU A 35 10.05 -12.74 -9.41
CA GLU A 35 10.40 -13.67 -10.50
C GLU A 35 10.74 -12.92 -11.80
N SER A 36 10.48 -11.61 -11.83
CA SER A 36 10.72 -10.78 -13.01
C SER A 36 12.21 -10.63 -13.27
N GLN A 37 12.61 -10.79 -14.53
CA GLN A 37 13.94 -10.39 -14.99
C GLN A 37 14.01 -8.87 -15.12
N ALA A 38 15.22 -8.31 -14.94
CA ALA A 38 15.45 -6.89 -15.14
C ALA A 38 15.18 -6.51 -16.61
N ALA A 39 14.60 -5.33 -16.81
CA ALA A 39 14.35 -4.74 -18.14
C ALA A 39 14.65 -3.24 -18.09
N ALA A 40 14.64 -2.58 -19.25
CA ALA A 40 14.93 -1.15 -19.33
C ALA A 40 14.02 -0.30 -18.41
N ASP A 41 12.78 -0.74 -18.19
CA ASP A 41 11.75 -0.09 -17.39
C ASP A 41 11.45 -0.81 -16.06
N LEU A 42 12.26 -1.84 -15.67
CA LEU A 42 12.05 -2.66 -14.49
C LEU A 42 13.34 -3.08 -13.79
N THR A 43 13.45 -2.72 -12.51
CA THR A 43 14.51 -3.19 -11.61
C THR A 43 13.91 -4.08 -10.53
N PRO A 44 14.04 -5.41 -10.58
CA PRO A 44 13.60 -6.29 -9.50
C PRO A 44 14.59 -6.29 -8.34
N ILE A 45 14.09 -6.14 -7.12
CA ILE A 45 14.87 -6.25 -5.88
C ILE A 45 14.27 -7.36 -5.01
N LYS A 46 14.95 -8.50 -4.96
CA LYS A 46 14.56 -9.62 -4.10
C LYS A 46 15.07 -9.41 -2.68
N GLY A 47 14.15 -9.37 -1.71
CA GLY A 47 14.51 -9.27 -0.30
C GLY A 47 13.32 -8.90 0.60
N SER A 48 13.60 -8.86 1.89
CA SER A 48 12.64 -8.40 2.90
C SER A 48 12.80 -6.91 3.13
N ILE A 49 11.70 -6.17 3.15
CA ILE A 49 11.74 -4.73 3.46
C ILE A 49 12.13 -4.43 4.91
N LEU A 50 12.14 -5.44 5.78
CA LEU A 50 12.68 -5.31 7.13
C LEU A 50 14.21 -5.24 7.16
N ASP A 51 14.88 -5.63 6.06
CA ASP A 51 16.30 -5.45 5.88
C ASP A 51 16.60 -4.00 5.45
N PRO A 52 17.35 -3.21 6.25
CA PRO A 52 17.67 -1.83 5.91
C PRO A 52 18.42 -1.68 4.58
N SER A 53 19.22 -2.68 4.20
CA SER A 53 19.96 -2.66 2.93
C SER A 53 19.01 -2.73 1.72
N ILE A 54 17.95 -3.52 1.82
CA ILE A 54 16.90 -3.61 0.80
C ILE A 54 16.11 -2.30 0.72
N ALA A 55 15.75 -1.71 1.86
CA ALA A 55 15.06 -0.41 1.88
C ALA A 55 15.91 0.69 1.21
N LYS A 56 17.21 0.77 1.55
CA LYS A 56 18.13 1.74 0.92
C LYS A 56 18.22 1.54 -0.59
N ARG A 57 18.45 0.31 -1.04
CA ARG A 57 18.53 -0.01 -2.48
C ARG A 57 17.23 0.29 -3.23
N ALA A 58 16.08 0.05 -2.59
CA ALA A 58 14.77 0.33 -3.19
C ALA A 58 14.56 1.82 -3.47
N ILE A 59 15.09 2.69 -2.62
CA ILE A 59 14.91 4.14 -2.68
C ILE A 59 15.98 4.83 -3.54
N GLU A 60 17.07 4.15 -3.84
CA GLU A 60 18.16 4.72 -4.64
C GLU A 60 17.68 5.19 -6.02
N GLY A 61 17.77 6.50 -6.26
CA GLY A 61 17.29 7.16 -7.47
C GLY A 61 15.77 7.11 -7.69
N ALA A 62 14.97 6.75 -6.67
CA ALA A 62 13.52 6.79 -6.77
C ALA A 62 12.98 8.22 -6.65
N ASP A 63 11.98 8.55 -7.45
CA ASP A 63 11.23 9.81 -7.36
C ASP A 63 10.10 9.71 -6.33
N ALA A 64 9.51 8.52 -6.18
CA ALA A 64 8.37 8.26 -5.32
C ALA A 64 8.33 6.79 -4.85
N VAL A 65 7.56 6.54 -3.78
CA VAL A 65 7.37 5.23 -3.19
C VAL A 65 5.89 4.87 -3.10
N ALA A 66 5.57 3.66 -3.54
CA ALA A 66 4.26 3.04 -3.38
C ALA A 66 4.37 1.80 -2.47
N TRP A 67 3.64 1.80 -1.36
CA TRP A 67 3.60 0.69 -0.41
C TRP A 67 2.37 -0.19 -0.64
N CYS A 68 2.59 -1.44 -1.06
CA CYS A 68 1.55 -2.44 -1.39
C CYS A 68 1.71 -3.75 -0.58
N VAL A 69 2.46 -3.74 0.52
CA VAL A 69 2.69 -4.97 1.27
C VAL A 69 1.38 -5.51 1.83
N GLY A 70 1.10 -6.77 1.55
CA GLY A 70 0.02 -7.55 2.12
C GLY A 70 0.53 -8.79 2.84
N VAL A 71 -0.25 -9.32 3.77
CA VAL A 71 -0.02 -10.61 4.42
C VAL A 71 -1.22 -11.52 4.18
N LYS A 72 -0.99 -12.83 4.16
CA LYS A 72 -2.08 -13.80 4.13
C LYS A 72 -2.83 -13.72 5.46
N THR A 73 -4.14 -13.49 5.40
CA THR A 73 -5.00 -13.25 6.56
C THR A 73 -5.48 -14.54 7.23
N LEU A 74 -5.33 -15.68 6.58
CA LEU A 74 -5.82 -16.99 7.08
C LEU A 74 -4.67 -17.87 7.56
N GLY A 75 -4.88 -18.53 8.69
CA GLY A 75 -3.97 -19.53 9.27
C GLY A 75 -3.28 -19.07 10.56
N PRO A 76 -2.42 -19.92 11.15
CA PRO A 76 -1.75 -19.67 12.44
C PRO A 76 -0.91 -18.39 12.48
N ALA A 77 -0.51 -17.88 11.30
CA ALA A 77 0.22 -16.61 11.19
C ALA A 77 -0.64 -15.38 11.56
N ALA A 78 -1.97 -15.48 11.48
CA ALA A 78 -2.88 -14.41 11.89
C ALA A 78 -2.91 -14.17 13.41
N LEU A 79 -2.49 -15.17 14.20
CA LEU A 79 -2.42 -15.09 15.67
C LEU A 79 -1.07 -14.57 16.18
N ARG A 80 -0.07 -14.42 15.31
CA ARG A 80 1.25 -13.90 15.70
C ARG A 80 1.25 -12.37 15.69
N LYS A 81 2.12 -11.78 16.51
CA LYS A 81 2.39 -10.34 16.46
C LYS A 81 2.81 -9.95 15.03
N VAL A 82 2.05 -9.08 14.40
CA VAL A 82 2.34 -8.55 13.06
C VAL A 82 3.03 -7.21 13.24
N THR A 83 4.19 -7.02 12.61
CA THR A 83 4.98 -5.78 12.67
C THR A 83 5.49 -5.35 11.29
N ILE A 84 5.23 -6.16 10.25
CA ILE A 84 5.75 -5.91 8.90
C ILE A 84 5.29 -4.56 8.33
N PHE A 85 4.08 -4.12 8.67
CA PHE A 85 3.54 -2.86 8.15
C PHE A 85 4.22 -1.66 8.83
N SER A 86 4.26 -1.63 10.16
CA SER A 86 4.87 -0.52 10.91
C SER A 86 6.40 -0.51 10.79
N GLU A 87 7.08 -1.63 11.06
CA GLU A 87 8.54 -1.69 10.99
C GLU A 87 9.05 -1.47 9.56
N GLY A 88 8.43 -2.12 8.56
CA GLY A 88 8.83 -1.94 7.17
C GLY A 88 8.61 -0.50 6.67
N THR A 89 7.49 0.12 7.06
CA THR A 89 7.22 1.52 6.73
C THR A 89 8.23 2.45 7.40
N GLN A 90 8.60 2.19 8.65
CA GLN A 90 9.65 2.96 9.33
C GLN A 90 10.97 2.90 8.56
N ARG A 91 11.41 1.70 8.10
CA ARG A 91 12.63 1.55 7.29
C ARG A 91 12.55 2.34 5.99
N ILE A 92 11.40 2.31 5.32
CA ILE A 92 11.19 3.09 4.09
C ILE A 92 11.23 4.60 4.36
N ILE A 93 10.55 5.08 5.40
CA ILE A 93 10.59 6.51 5.77
C ILE A 93 12.02 6.98 6.07
N GLU A 94 12.78 6.18 6.82
CA GLU A 94 14.20 6.47 7.13
C GLU A 94 15.03 6.54 5.84
N ALA A 95 14.89 5.57 4.94
CA ALA A 95 15.60 5.54 3.66
C ALA A 95 15.20 6.72 2.75
N MET A 96 13.90 7.05 2.67
CA MET A 96 13.40 8.19 1.91
C MET A 96 13.96 9.52 2.41
N LYS A 97 13.97 9.73 3.71
CA LYS A 97 14.57 10.94 4.32
C LYS A 97 16.05 11.06 4.00
N GLY A 98 16.80 9.95 4.10
CA GLY A 98 18.22 9.91 3.78
C GLY A 98 18.53 10.19 2.29
N ALA A 99 17.62 9.85 1.39
CA ALA A 99 17.76 10.05 -0.05
C ALA A 99 17.04 11.33 -0.58
N GLY A 100 16.34 12.07 0.28
CA GLY A 100 15.58 13.27 -0.12
C GLY A 100 14.29 12.96 -0.90
N VAL A 101 13.83 11.70 -0.94
CA VAL A 101 12.59 11.30 -1.59
C VAL A 101 11.41 11.68 -0.71
N LYS A 102 10.43 12.41 -1.26
CA LYS A 102 9.35 13.00 -0.45
C LYS A 102 8.01 12.29 -0.63
N ARG A 103 7.70 11.76 -1.82
CA ARG A 103 6.38 11.23 -2.15
C ARG A 103 6.20 9.80 -1.69
N LEU A 104 5.20 9.53 -0.82
CA LEU A 104 4.88 8.23 -0.27
C LEU A 104 3.37 7.94 -0.38
N ALA A 105 2.97 6.95 -1.15
CA ALA A 105 1.60 6.46 -1.21
C ALA A 105 1.50 5.06 -0.57
N VAL A 106 0.52 4.85 0.32
CA VAL A 106 0.43 3.64 1.16
C VAL A 106 -0.95 3.02 1.08
N ILE A 107 -1.02 1.72 0.77
CA ILE A 107 -2.24 0.94 0.88
C ILE A 107 -2.37 0.37 2.30
N THR A 108 -3.51 0.65 2.95
CA THR A 108 -3.88 0.03 4.23
C THR A 108 -5.16 -0.81 4.09
N GLY A 109 -6.34 -0.27 4.31
CA GLY A 109 -7.63 -0.95 4.12
C GLY A 109 -8.72 -0.37 5.01
N ILE A 110 -9.98 -0.58 4.62
CA ILE A 110 -11.15 -0.22 5.44
C ILE A 110 -11.05 -0.93 6.81
N GLY A 111 -11.29 -0.20 7.89
CA GLY A 111 -11.11 -0.66 9.27
C GLY A 111 -9.79 -0.18 9.90
N ALA A 112 -8.88 0.45 9.14
CA ALA A 112 -7.71 1.14 9.67
C ALA A 112 -8.04 2.61 9.97
N GLY A 113 -7.44 3.15 11.03
CA GLY A 113 -7.61 4.54 11.45
C GLY A 113 -9.09 4.91 11.61
N GLU A 114 -9.45 6.06 11.06
CA GLU A 114 -10.81 6.63 11.15
C GLU A 114 -11.86 5.83 10.34
N SER A 115 -11.44 4.87 9.48
CA SER A 115 -12.37 4.01 8.74
C SER A 115 -12.86 2.78 9.52
N ARG A 116 -12.49 2.65 10.79
CA ARG A 116 -13.04 1.61 11.68
C ARG A 116 -14.54 1.87 11.92
N GLY A 117 -15.35 0.81 11.80
CA GLY A 117 -16.82 0.91 11.92
C GLY A 117 -17.54 1.16 10.60
N HIS A 118 -16.81 1.28 9.48
CA HIS A 118 -17.37 1.49 8.14
C HIS A 118 -17.30 0.25 7.24
N GLY A 119 -16.80 -0.88 7.74
CA GLY A 119 -16.68 -2.14 6.98
C GLY A 119 -17.99 -2.94 6.87
N GLY A 120 -19.00 -2.55 7.65
CA GLY A 120 -20.25 -3.29 7.79
C GLY A 120 -20.22 -4.26 8.97
N PHE A 121 -21.42 -4.64 9.46
CA PHE A 121 -21.59 -5.37 10.73
C PHE A 121 -20.72 -6.62 10.85
N LEU A 122 -20.77 -7.53 9.89
CA LEU A 122 -19.97 -8.79 9.92
C LEU A 122 -18.47 -8.53 9.89
N TYR A 123 -18.04 -7.53 9.15
CA TYR A 123 -16.64 -7.18 9.04
C TYR A 123 -16.13 -6.54 10.35
N ASP A 124 -16.80 -5.53 10.84
CA ASP A 124 -16.33 -4.73 11.98
C ASP A 124 -16.44 -5.48 13.32
N TRP A 125 -17.48 -6.31 13.50
CA TRP A 125 -17.77 -6.98 14.77
C TRP A 125 -17.25 -8.43 14.83
N ILE A 126 -17.00 -9.08 13.71
CA ILE A 126 -16.56 -10.48 13.67
C ILE A 126 -15.17 -10.60 13.02
N ALA A 127 -15.04 -10.24 11.75
CA ALA A 127 -13.81 -10.50 11.01
C ALA A 127 -12.64 -9.66 11.54
N LEU A 128 -12.88 -8.36 11.77
CA LEU A 128 -11.84 -7.44 12.23
C LEU A 128 -11.26 -7.84 13.60
N PRO A 129 -12.04 -8.03 14.67
CA PRO A 129 -11.48 -8.36 15.98
C PRO A 129 -10.95 -9.80 16.08
N LEU A 130 -11.62 -10.77 15.47
CA LEU A 130 -11.35 -12.19 15.71
C LEU A 130 -10.35 -12.80 14.71
N ILE A 131 -10.28 -12.29 13.49
CA ILE A 131 -9.50 -12.90 12.41
C ILE A 131 -8.29 -12.05 12.02
N ILE A 132 -8.46 -10.73 11.92
CA ILE A 132 -7.45 -9.82 11.34
C ILE A 132 -7.01 -8.71 12.30
N GLY A 133 -7.41 -8.76 13.57
CA GLY A 133 -7.13 -7.71 14.57
C GLY A 133 -5.66 -7.36 14.72
N ALA A 134 -4.77 -8.36 14.77
CA ALA A 134 -3.32 -8.14 14.87
C ALA A 134 -2.77 -7.41 13.64
N ILE A 135 -3.30 -7.71 12.44
CA ILE A 135 -2.94 -7.05 11.18
C ILE A 135 -3.35 -5.58 11.23
N TYR A 136 -4.58 -5.30 11.65
CA TYR A 136 -5.10 -3.94 11.71
C TYR A 136 -4.49 -3.10 12.83
N ALA A 137 -4.13 -3.73 13.95
CA ALA A 137 -3.35 -3.06 14.98
C ALA A 137 -1.99 -2.58 14.44
N ASP A 138 -1.34 -3.37 13.58
CA ASP A 138 -0.09 -2.96 12.94
C ASP A 138 -0.31 -1.93 11.83
N LYS A 139 -1.37 -2.05 11.04
CA LYS A 139 -1.75 -1.01 10.06
C LYS A 139 -2.06 0.33 10.72
N ASN A 140 -2.67 0.33 11.90
CA ASN A 140 -2.90 1.58 12.65
C ASN A 140 -1.57 2.23 13.08
N ARG A 141 -0.60 1.41 13.53
CA ARG A 141 0.77 1.90 13.81
C ARG A 141 1.43 2.43 12.55
N GLN A 142 1.27 1.73 11.42
CA GLN A 142 1.76 2.17 10.11
C GLN A 142 1.21 3.54 9.74
N GLU A 143 -0.11 3.74 9.81
CA GLU A 143 -0.73 5.03 9.48
C GLU A 143 -0.23 6.16 10.38
N ALA A 144 -0.06 5.90 11.68
CA ALA A 144 0.50 6.88 12.61
C ALA A 144 1.93 7.29 12.21
N LEU A 145 2.79 6.33 11.85
CA LEU A 145 4.15 6.60 11.36
C LEU A 145 4.13 7.41 10.06
N VAL A 146 3.27 7.08 9.12
CA VAL A 146 3.12 7.79 7.84
C VAL A 146 2.68 9.24 8.09
N LYS A 147 1.65 9.46 8.90
CA LYS A 147 1.14 10.81 9.25
C LYS A 147 2.21 11.67 9.96
N ALA A 148 3.01 11.05 10.83
CA ALA A 148 4.08 11.73 11.57
C ALA A 148 5.40 11.88 10.77
N SER A 149 5.49 11.32 9.56
CA SER A 149 6.75 11.22 8.81
C SER A 149 7.31 12.57 8.33
N GLY A 150 6.46 13.57 8.15
CA GLY A 150 6.80 14.85 7.50
C GLY A 150 6.93 14.75 5.98
N LEU A 151 6.69 13.57 5.39
CA LEU A 151 6.71 13.34 3.95
C LEU A 151 5.43 13.90 3.30
N ASP A 152 5.42 13.95 1.98
CA ASP A 152 4.23 14.15 1.18
C ASP A 152 3.55 12.78 1.00
N TRP A 153 2.60 12.46 1.87
CA TRP A 153 2.00 11.14 1.96
C TRP A 153 0.54 11.10 1.48
N THR A 154 0.11 9.93 0.98
CA THR A 154 -1.31 9.58 0.80
C THR A 154 -1.55 8.20 1.38
N ILE A 155 -2.55 8.04 2.23
CA ILE A 155 -3.02 6.74 2.74
C ILE A 155 -4.28 6.36 2.00
N ILE A 156 -4.29 5.17 1.39
CA ILE A 156 -5.42 4.65 0.61
C ILE A 156 -5.98 3.43 1.33
N ARG A 157 -7.27 3.48 1.66
CA ARG A 157 -8.02 2.43 2.37
C ARG A 157 -9.02 1.78 1.43
N PRO A 158 -8.65 0.75 0.69
CA PRO A 158 -9.60 0.03 -0.15
C PRO A 158 -10.63 -0.73 0.70
N THR A 159 -11.84 -0.85 0.18
CA THR A 159 -12.88 -1.77 0.66
C THR A 159 -12.52 -3.22 0.32
N LEU A 160 -13.47 -4.17 0.25
CA LEU A 160 -13.21 -5.57 -0.06
C LEU A 160 -12.55 -5.71 -1.43
N LEU A 161 -11.35 -6.30 -1.45
CA LEU A 161 -10.56 -6.46 -2.67
C LEU A 161 -11.07 -7.60 -3.56
N THR A 162 -11.33 -7.30 -4.82
CA THR A 162 -11.67 -8.27 -5.88
C THR A 162 -10.54 -8.41 -6.91
N ASN A 163 -10.68 -9.36 -7.84
CA ASN A 163 -9.77 -9.56 -8.98
C ASN A 163 -10.39 -9.08 -10.31
N GLY A 164 -11.31 -8.13 -10.27
CA GLY A 164 -11.88 -7.50 -11.45
C GLY A 164 -10.85 -6.73 -12.28
N PRO A 165 -11.22 -6.33 -13.51
CA PRO A 165 -10.37 -5.50 -14.38
C PRO A 165 -10.19 -4.09 -13.80
N GLN A 166 -9.28 -3.34 -14.40
CA GLN A 166 -9.19 -1.89 -14.21
C GLN A 166 -10.35 -1.23 -14.95
N THR A 167 -11.18 -0.48 -14.23
CA THR A 167 -12.32 0.25 -14.79
C THR A 167 -12.09 1.75 -14.80
N GLY A 168 -11.28 2.24 -13.87
CA GLY A 168 -11.13 3.67 -13.58
C GLY A 168 -12.40 4.31 -12.99
N GLN A 169 -13.43 3.52 -12.73
CA GLN A 169 -14.74 3.96 -12.21
C GLN A 169 -14.89 3.56 -10.74
N TYR A 170 -14.29 4.33 -9.86
CA TYR A 170 -14.38 4.14 -8.41
C TYR A 170 -14.53 5.48 -7.70
N ARG A 171 -15.15 5.45 -6.53
CA ARG A 171 -15.31 6.63 -5.67
C ARG A 171 -14.12 6.77 -4.76
N VAL A 172 -13.69 8.01 -4.57
CA VAL A 172 -12.66 8.40 -3.60
C VAL A 172 -13.34 9.25 -2.53
N LEU A 173 -13.31 8.78 -1.29
CA LEU A 173 -14.04 9.36 -0.18
C LEU A 173 -13.07 9.83 0.90
N THR A 174 -13.15 11.11 1.24
CA THR A 174 -12.46 11.74 2.38
C THR A 174 -13.38 11.89 3.58
N ASP A 175 -14.67 12.04 3.33
CA ASP A 175 -15.74 11.97 4.33
C ASP A 175 -16.36 10.57 4.31
N LEU A 176 -16.42 9.94 5.47
CA LEU A 176 -16.92 8.58 5.64
C LEU A 176 -18.37 8.52 6.18
N ALA A 177 -19.06 9.65 6.32
CA ALA A 177 -20.44 9.68 6.77
C ALA A 177 -21.34 8.83 5.85
N GLY A 178 -22.07 7.89 6.44
CA GLY A 178 -22.98 6.99 5.71
C GLY A 178 -22.28 5.89 4.87
N VAL A 179 -20.97 5.81 4.88
CA VAL A 179 -20.23 4.76 4.15
C VAL A 179 -20.27 3.45 4.94
N GLN A 180 -20.69 2.37 4.28
CA GLN A 180 -20.65 1.02 4.85
C GLN A 180 -20.21 0.00 3.79
N GLY A 181 -19.13 -0.72 4.10
CA GLY A 181 -18.64 -1.81 3.24
C GLY A 181 -18.28 -1.35 1.82
N GLY A 182 -18.50 -2.23 0.86
CA GLY A 182 -18.18 -2.03 -0.55
C GLY A 182 -17.10 -2.97 -1.03
N ARG A 183 -16.79 -2.89 -2.33
CA ARG A 183 -15.74 -3.67 -2.97
C ARG A 183 -14.99 -2.83 -4.00
N ILE A 184 -13.78 -3.26 -4.34
CA ILE A 184 -12.98 -2.60 -5.39
C ILE A 184 -12.00 -3.60 -5.99
N SER A 185 -11.72 -3.49 -7.28
CA SER A 185 -10.72 -4.34 -7.92
C SER A 185 -9.30 -3.98 -7.48
N ARG A 186 -8.39 -4.96 -7.46
CA ARG A 186 -6.96 -4.69 -7.22
C ARG A 186 -6.36 -3.81 -8.31
N ALA A 187 -6.88 -3.90 -9.52
CA ALA A 187 -6.45 -3.09 -10.63
C ALA A 187 -6.85 -1.62 -10.48
N ASP A 188 -8.08 -1.33 -9.99
CA ASP A 188 -8.50 0.04 -9.66
C ASP A 188 -7.79 0.58 -8.41
N CYS A 189 -7.49 -0.27 -7.43
CA CYS A 189 -6.62 0.13 -6.32
C CYS A 189 -5.22 0.54 -6.81
N ALA A 190 -4.66 -0.18 -7.78
CA ALA A 190 -3.37 0.15 -8.37
C ALA A 190 -3.43 1.46 -9.16
N ASP A 191 -4.52 1.71 -9.89
CA ASP A 191 -4.77 2.98 -10.58
C ASP A 191 -4.81 4.16 -9.60
N CYS A 192 -5.59 4.05 -8.53
CA CYS A 192 -5.65 5.08 -7.49
C CYS A 192 -4.26 5.32 -6.87
N LEU A 193 -3.54 4.25 -6.58
CA LEU A 193 -2.19 4.33 -6.01
C LEU A 193 -1.19 4.94 -6.99
N MET A 194 -1.32 4.67 -8.30
CA MET A 194 -0.52 5.30 -9.34
C MET A 194 -0.72 6.81 -9.33
N ARG A 195 -1.96 7.29 -9.41
CA ARG A 195 -2.30 8.72 -9.37
C ARG A 195 -1.80 9.38 -8.09
N ALA A 196 -1.96 8.72 -6.96
CA ALA A 196 -1.41 9.19 -5.69
C ALA A 196 0.12 9.30 -5.75
N THR A 197 0.80 8.40 -6.44
CA THR A 197 2.27 8.34 -6.50
C THR A 197 2.85 9.32 -7.52
N THR A 198 2.23 9.46 -8.69
CA THR A 198 2.76 10.28 -9.81
C THR A 198 2.28 11.73 -9.77
N ASP A 199 1.00 11.94 -9.52
CA ASP A 199 0.37 13.25 -9.64
C ASP A 199 0.29 14.01 -8.31
N GLY A 200 0.68 13.35 -7.21
CA GLY A 200 0.52 13.91 -5.88
C GLY A 200 -0.95 14.04 -5.44
N ALA A 201 -1.86 13.28 -6.07
CA ALA A 201 -3.27 13.31 -5.70
C ALA A 201 -3.47 12.96 -4.22
N TRP A 202 -4.36 13.70 -3.58
CA TRP A 202 -4.72 13.53 -2.15
C TRP A 202 -3.50 13.66 -1.20
N SER A 203 -2.60 14.61 -1.48
CA SER A 203 -1.47 14.90 -0.62
C SER A 203 -1.90 15.15 0.83
N ARG A 204 -1.25 14.47 1.77
CA ARG A 204 -1.52 14.50 3.21
C ARG A 204 -2.97 14.14 3.59
N GLN A 205 -3.60 13.26 2.80
CA GLN A 205 -4.95 12.77 3.07
C GLN A 205 -4.97 11.25 3.22
N ALA A 206 -5.88 10.78 4.08
CA ALA A 206 -6.27 9.39 4.17
C ALA A 206 -7.64 9.25 3.48
N ILE A 207 -7.68 8.49 2.41
CA ILE A 207 -8.87 8.32 1.58
C ILE A 207 -9.38 6.88 1.63
N LEU A 208 -10.69 6.69 1.53
CA LEU A 208 -11.31 5.39 1.30
C LEU A 208 -11.70 5.28 -0.16
N ILE A 209 -11.43 4.11 -0.77
CA ILE A 209 -11.79 3.84 -2.16
C ILE A 209 -12.70 2.63 -2.29
N THR A 210 -13.74 2.77 -3.12
CA THR A 210 -14.76 1.74 -3.37
C THR A 210 -15.40 1.93 -4.74
N GLU A 211 -15.96 0.88 -5.30
CA GLU A 211 -16.88 0.95 -6.45
C GLU A 211 -18.17 1.68 -6.07
#